data_4283ed279b0f6e46d9c1101d87677be3
#
_entry.id   4283ed279b0f6e46d9c1101d87677be3
#
_cell.length_a   1.000
_cell.length_b   1.000
_cell.length_c   1.000
_cell.angle_alpha   90.00
_cell.angle_beta   90.00
_cell.angle_gamma   90.00
#
_symmetry.space_group_name_H-M   'P 1'
#
loop_
_entity.id
_entity.type
_entity.pdbx_description
1 polymer ?
#
loop_
_entity_poly.entity_id
_entity_poly.type
_entity_poly.pdbx_seq_one_letter_code
_entity_poly.pdbx_strand_id
1 'polypeptide(L)'
;MKATDAYEFLQSLNAGVFAQQLGQALSNVAAGCVEFGKQGQVTVTFKLKQIAQSHQVNVTHTLDFVEPTKRGKRREDTTLDTPLYVTPDGLQLFLENPTGQLFQKNDTPVLARS
;
A
#
# COMPACT_ATOMS: atom_id res chain seq x y z
N MET A 1 -20.71 -5.85 1.58
CA MET A 1 -19.51 -5.13 1.17
C MET A 1 -18.84 -5.88 0.03
N LYS A 2 -18.52 -5.20 -1.03
CA LYS A 2 -17.81 -5.82 -2.14
C LYS A 2 -16.35 -6.05 -1.78
N ALA A 3 -15.72 -6.96 -2.50
CA ALA A 3 -14.30 -7.17 -2.32
C ALA A 3 -13.52 -5.92 -2.69
N THR A 4 -12.49 -5.61 -1.90
CA THR A 4 -11.60 -4.49 -2.19
C THR A 4 -10.80 -4.81 -3.45
N ASP A 5 -10.64 -3.82 -4.34
CA ASP A 5 -9.77 -3.95 -5.48
C ASP A 5 -8.33 -3.93 -4.98
N ALA A 6 -7.70 -5.08 -4.98
CA ALA A 6 -6.35 -5.22 -4.40
C ALA A 6 -5.32 -4.38 -5.14
N TYR A 7 -5.47 -4.24 -6.45
CA TYR A 7 -4.55 -3.43 -7.24
C TYR A 7 -4.62 -1.95 -6.84
N GLU A 8 -5.85 -1.41 -6.78
CA GLU A 8 -6.04 -0.04 -6.34
C GLU A 8 -5.61 0.15 -4.90
N PHE A 9 -5.88 -0.85 -4.05
CA PHE A 9 -5.48 -0.79 -2.66
C PHE A 9 -3.97 -0.58 -2.53
N LEU A 10 -3.19 -1.39 -3.25
CA LEU A 10 -1.73 -1.26 -3.20
C LEU A 10 -1.27 0.09 -3.72
N GLN A 11 -1.94 0.60 -4.76
CA GLN A 11 -1.60 1.91 -5.33
C GLN A 11 -1.92 3.06 -4.37
N SER A 12 -2.87 2.85 -3.45
CA SER A 12 -3.31 3.88 -2.52
C SER A 12 -2.40 4.04 -1.32
N LEU A 13 -1.59 3.03 -1.01
CA LEU A 13 -0.79 3.04 0.21
C LEU A 13 0.37 4.02 0.06
N ASN A 14 0.42 4.98 0.98
CA ASN A 14 1.47 6.00 1.02
C ASN A 14 1.69 6.63 -0.36
N ALA A 15 0.59 7.06 -1.00
CA ALA A 15 0.61 7.74 -2.29
C ALA A 15 1.36 6.94 -3.38
N GLY A 16 1.23 5.62 -3.35
CA GLY A 16 1.86 4.76 -4.35
C GLY A 16 3.29 4.37 -4.04
N VAL A 17 3.89 4.96 -3.01
CA VAL A 17 5.28 4.67 -2.66
C VAL A 17 5.43 3.22 -2.22
N PHE A 18 4.44 2.70 -1.48
CA PHE A 18 4.50 1.31 -1.03
C PHE A 18 4.61 0.33 -2.21
N ALA A 19 3.78 0.53 -3.24
CA ALA A 19 3.81 -0.36 -4.40
C ALA A 19 5.17 -0.32 -5.10
N GLN A 20 5.78 0.86 -5.19
CA GLN A 20 7.11 1.00 -5.77
C GLN A 20 8.16 0.30 -4.93
N GLN A 21 8.09 0.45 -3.61
CA GLN A 21 9.03 -0.21 -2.71
C GLN A 21 8.90 -1.73 -2.79
N LEU A 22 7.66 -2.22 -2.87
CA LEU A 22 7.42 -3.65 -3.00
C LEU A 22 8.02 -4.18 -4.30
N GLY A 23 7.80 -3.47 -5.40
CA GLY A 23 8.37 -3.86 -6.68
C GLY A 23 9.89 -3.91 -6.65
N GLN A 24 10.50 -2.91 -6.05
CA GLN A 24 11.96 -2.86 -5.93
C GLN A 24 12.49 -4.00 -5.06
N ALA A 25 11.82 -4.27 -3.95
CA ALA A 25 12.21 -5.36 -3.06
C ALA A 25 12.13 -6.71 -3.77
N LEU A 26 11.04 -6.93 -4.52
CA LEU A 26 10.89 -8.18 -5.28
C LEU A 26 12.01 -8.35 -6.29
N SER A 27 12.35 -7.30 -7.01
CA SER A 27 13.43 -7.36 -8.00
C SER A 27 14.79 -7.62 -7.35
N ASN A 28 15.07 -6.93 -6.25
CA ASN A 28 16.35 -7.08 -5.57
C ASN A 28 16.51 -8.48 -4.97
N VAL A 29 15.45 -8.97 -4.32
CA VAL A 29 15.49 -10.30 -3.72
C VAL A 29 15.62 -11.37 -4.80
N ALA A 30 14.85 -11.24 -5.88
CA ALA A 30 14.93 -12.21 -6.98
C ALA A 30 16.31 -12.24 -7.61
N ALA A 31 16.90 -11.08 -7.83
CA ALA A 31 18.25 -10.99 -8.39
C ALA A 31 19.27 -11.67 -7.48
N GLY A 32 19.15 -11.45 -6.18
CA GLY A 32 20.03 -12.10 -5.22
C GLY A 32 19.88 -13.61 -5.20
N CYS A 33 18.64 -14.10 -5.33
CA CYS A 33 18.40 -15.52 -5.38
C CYS A 33 19.10 -16.16 -6.58
N VAL A 34 19.03 -15.52 -7.72
CA VAL A 34 19.67 -16.04 -8.95
C VAL A 34 21.19 -15.94 -8.83
N GLU A 35 21.68 -14.81 -8.34
CA GLU A 35 23.11 -14.57 -8.29
C GLU A 35 23.83 -15.51 -7.32
N PHE A 36 23.23 -15.74 -6.15
CA PHE A 36 23.89 -16.50 -5.09
C PHE A 36 23.32 -17.91 -4.88
N GLY A 37 22.29 -18.27 -5.64
CA GLY A 37 21.70 -19.61 -5.53
C GLY A 37 21.07 -19.87 -4.18
N LYS A 38 20.53 -18.84 -3.52
CA LYS A 38 19.94 -18.94 -2.20
C LYS A 38 18.49 -18.49 -2.23
N GLN A 39 17.75 -18.87 -1.21
CA GLN A 39 16.37 -18.45 -1.06
C GLN A 39 16.32 -17.06 -0.44
N GLY A 40 15.47 -16.21 -0.99
CA GLY A 40 15.13 -14.93 -0.39
C GLY A 40 13.68 -14.91 -0.01
N GLN A 41 13.22 -13.80 0.57
CA GLN A 41 11.84 -13.71 1.04
C GLN A 41 11.39 -12.26 1.04
N VAL A 42 10.14 -12.03 0.63
CA VAL A 42 9.48 -10.73 0.75
C VAL A 42 8.19 -10.98 1.49
N THR A 43 7.99 -10.27 2.60
CA THR A 43 6.80 -10.41 3.44
C THR A 43 6.09 -9.08 3.53
N VAL A 44 4.79 -9.09 3.30
CA VAL A 44 3.94 -7.91 3.45
C VAL A 44 2.91 -8.21 4.52
N THR A 45 2.77 -7.29 5.46
CA THR A 45 1.78 -7.41 6.53
C THR A 45 0.90 -6.20 6.52
N PHE A 46 -0.41 -6.41 6.58
CA PHE A 46 -1.38 -5.33 6.73
C PHE A 46 -2.11 -5.51 8.06
N LYS A 47 -2.08 -4.47 8.88
CA LYS A 47 -2.85 -4.43 10.12
C LYS A 47 -3.85 -3.30 9.99
N LEU A 48 -5.11 -3.60 10.23
CA LEU A 48 -6.19 -2.64 10.06
C LEU A 48 -6.81 -2.35 11.41
N LYS A 49 -6.97 -1.07 11.73
CA LYS A 49 -7.57 -0.66 12.99
C LYS A 49 -8.50 0.52 12.74
N GLN A 50 -9.70 0.44 13.29
CA GLN A 50 -10.66 1.51 13.15
C GLN A 50 -10.12 2.80 13.77
N ILE A 51 -10.33 3.91 13.09
CA ILE A 51 -9.95 5.22 13.59
C ILE A 51 -11.16 5.79 14.34
N ALA A 52 -11.04 5.89 15.66
CA ALA A 52 -12.11 6.36 16.53
C ALA A 52 -13.39 5.56 16.25
N GLN A 53 -14.54 6.23 16.15
CA GLN A 53 -15.81 5.57 15.81
C GLN A 53 -16.27 5.99 14.43
N SER A 54 -15.36 5.98 13.47
CA SER A 54 -15.62 6.44 12.12
C SER A 54 -15.68 5.27 11.15
N HIS A 55 -15.91 5.59 9.89
CA HIS A 55 -15.85 4.59 8.80
C HIS A 55 -14.46 4.57 8.17
N GLN A 56 -13.44 4.95 8.94
CA GLN A 56 -12.06 4.89 8.47
C GLN A 56 -11.29 3.85 9.26
N VAL A 57 -10.36 3.21 8.59
CA VAL A 57 -9.39 2.34 9.24
C VAL A 57 -8.00 2.84 8.91
N ASN A 58 -7.12 2.72 9.89
CA ASN A 58 -5.71 2.97 9.65
C ASN A 58 -5.10 1.65 9.21
N VAL A 59 -4.50 1.64 8.04
CA VAL A 59 -3.81 0.46 7.53
C VAL A 59 -2.33 0.63 7.78
N THR A 60 -1.81 -0.17 8.71
CA THR A 60 -0.37 -0.22 8.96
C THR A 60 0.19 -1.26 8.02
N HIS A 61 1.04 -0.83 7.09
CA HIS A 61 1.62 -1.74 6.11
C HIS A 61 3.11 -1.87 6.34
N THR A 62 3.54 -3.12 6.50
CA THR A 62 4.93 -3.46 6.74
C THR A 62 5.46 -4.23 5.56
N LEU A 63 6.59 -3.77 5.04
CA LEU A 63 7.32 -4.47 4.00
C LEU A 63 8.62 -4.96 4.61
N ASP A 64 8.80 -6.26 4.64
CA ASP A 64 9.98 -6.90 5.24
C ASP A 64 10.58 -7.80 4.17
N PHE A 65 11.87 -7.68 3.92
CA PHE A 65 12.48 -8.58 2.94
C PHE A 65 13.85 -9.04 3.39
N VAL A 66 14.20 -10.23 2.91
CA VAL A 66 15.48 -10.87 3.16
C VAL A 66 16.12 -11.11 1.80
N GLU A 67 17.19 -10.40 1.54
CA GLU A 67 17.88 -10.45 0.26
C GLU A 67 19.15 -11.29 0.42
N PRO A 68 19.34 -12.36 -0.39
CA PRO A 68 20.57 -13.14 -0.32
C PRO A 68 21.78 -12.30 -0.70
N THR A 69 22.87 -12.52 0.00
CA THR A 69 24.14 -11.89 -0.33
C THR A 69 25.21 -12.98 -0.44
N LYS A 70 26.40 -12.58 -0.85
CA LYS A 70 27.48 -13.54 -1.07
C LYS A 70 27.79 -14.36 0.18
N ARG A 71 27.78 -13.71 1.35
CA ARG A 71 28.19 -14.38 2.59
C ARG A 71 27.06 -14.54 3.61
N GLY A 72 25.84 -14.27 3.21
CA GLY A 72 24.73 -14.36 4.15
C GLY A 72 23.48 -13.79 3.54
N LYS A 73 22.87 -12.82 4.26
CA LYS A 73 21.64 -12.20 3.81
C LYS A 73 21.56 -10.80 4.38
N ARG A 74 20.80 -9.94 3.69
CA ARG A 74 20.50 -8.58 4.14
C ARG A 74 19.01 -8.49 4.39
N ARG A 75 18.65 -8.00 5.55
CA ARG A 75 17.24 -7.86 5.92
C ARG A 75 16.90 -6.42 6.20
N GLU A 76 15.78 -5.96 5.65
CA GLU A 76 15.26 -4.62 5.93
C GLU A 76 13.76 -4.70 6.12
N ASP A 77 13.23 -3.80 6.93
CA ASP A 77 11.79 -3.65 7.06
C ASP A 77 11.43 -2.18 7.11
N THR A 78 10.23 -1.89 6.65
CA THR A 78 9.67 -0.54 6.63
C THR A 78 8.21 -0.65 7.04
N THR A 79 7.79 0.18 7.98
CA THR A 79 6.41 0.20 8.45
C THR A 79 5.87 1.61 8.33
N LEU A 80 4.73 1.75 7.66
CA LEU A 80 4.06 3.03 7.45
C LEU A 80 2.56 2.84 7.62
N ASP A 81 1.86 3.96 7.76
CA ASP A 81 0.41 3.96 7.96
C ASP A 81 -0.27 4.73 6.85
N THR A 82 -1.43 4.26 6.45
CA THR A 82 -2.28 4.96 5.49
C THR A 82 -3.72 4.82 5.94
N PRO A 83 -4.44 5.94 6.17
CA PRO A 83 -5.84 5.87 6.50
C PRO A 83 -6.67 5.66 5.24
N LEU A 84 -7.65 4.77 5.32
CA LEU A 84 -8.54 4.49 4.20
C LEU A 84 -9.98 4.45 4.70
N TYR A 85 -10.92 4.73 3.80
CA TYR A 85 -12.35 4.66 4.10
C TYR A 85 -12.89 3.27 3.83
N VAL A 86 -13.77 2.82 4.72
CA VAL A 86 -14.50 1.57 4.51
C VAL A 86 -15.82 1.92 3.85
N THR A 87 -16.03 1.45 2.63
CA THR A 87 -17.24 1.74 1.85
C THR A 87 -17.89 0.45 1.40
N PRO A 88 -19.15 0.49 0.91
CA PRO A 88 -19.76 -0.71 0.37
C PRO A 88 -18.98 -1.31 -0.80
N ASP A 89 -18.12 -0.54 -1.45
CA ASP A 89 -17.31 -1.00 -2.57
C ASP A 89 -15.91 -1.41 -2.13
N GLY A 90 -15.66 -1.51 -0.83
CA GLY A 90 -14.38 -1.92 -0.29
C GLY A 90 -13.61 -0.77 0.31
N LEU A 91 -12.31 -0.95 0.48
CA LEU A 91 -11.44 0.09 1.02
C LEU A 91 -11.09 1.08 -0.08
N GLN A 92 -11.20 2.36 0.22
CA GLN A 92 -10.95 3.42 -0.75
C GLN A 92 -10.19 4.56 -0.10
N LEU A 93 -9.32 5.20 -0.89
CA LEU A 93 -8.55 6.34 -0.41
C LEU A 93 -9.44 7.55 -0.16
N PHE A 94 -10.45 7.73 -0.99
CA PHE A 94 -11.40 8.82 -0.88
C PHE A 94 -12.81 8.28 -0.74
N LEU A 95 -13.65 9.01 0.00
CA LEU A 95 -15.08 8.72 -0.03
C LEU A 95 -15.63 9.12 -1.38
N GLU A 96 -16.45 8.25 -1.92
CA GLU A 96 -17.15 8.59 -3.15
C GLU A 96 -18.20 9.64 -2.83
N ASN A 97 -18.16 10.74 -3.55
CA ASN A 97 -19.13 11.81 -3.36
C ASN A 97 -20.43 11.44 -4.05
N PRO A 98 -21.52 11.30 -3.31
CA PRO A 98 -22.79 10.90 -3.94
C PRO A 98 -23.27 11.86 -5.01
N THR A 99 -22.81 13.11 -5.00
CA THR A 99 -23.17 14.07 -6.04
C THR A 99 -22.30 13.93 -7.27
N GLY A 100 -21.30 13.07 -7.23
CA GLY A 100 -20.42 12.85 -8.34
C GLY A 100 -19.27 13.82 -8.47
N GLN A 101 -19.06 14.65 -7.46
CA GLN A 101 -17.93 15.56 -7.51
C GLN A 101 -16.75 15.02 -6.78
N LEU A 102 -15.71 15.46 -7.21
CA LEU A 102 -14.57 14.98 -6.55
C LEU A 102 -13.64 15.96 -5.97
N PHE A 103 -13.56 16.39 -5.74
CA PHE A 103 -12.60 17.00 -5.33
C PHE A 103 -11.45 16.66 -5.38
N GLN A 104 -11.95 16.62 -6.37
CA GLN A 104 -11.08 16.36 -6.60
C GLN A 104 -10.21 16.30 -6.71
N LYS A 105 -10.13 16.70 -7.26
CA LYS A 105 -9.48 16.61 -7.48
C LYS A 105 -9.04 17.20 -7.64
N ASN A 106 -9.46 17.54 -7.89
CA ASN A 106 -9.22 17.94 -7.90
C ASN A 106 -9.42 18.42 -7.87
N ASP A 107 -9.84 18.88 -7.78
CA ASP A 107 -10.07 19.13 -7.63
C ASP A 107 -10.12 19.72 -7.44
N THR A 108 -10.23 20.24 -7.64
CA THR A 108 -10.31 20.69 -7.49
C THR A 108 -10.69 21.35 -7.45
N PRO A 109 -10.76 22.01 -7.46
CA PRO A 109 -11.13 22.48 -7.40
C PRO A 109 -11.50 22.96 -7.47
N VAL A 110 -11.63 23.31 -7.54
CA VAL A 110 -11.90 23.35 -7.57
C VAL A 110 -12.27 23.74 -7.55
N LEU A 111 -12.34 24.31 -7.62
CA LEU A 111 -12.55 24.28 -7.65
C LEU A 111 -12.76 24.60 -7.81
N ALA A 112 -12.95 25.00 -7.87
CA ALA A 112 -13.09 24.79 -8.03
C ALA A 112 -13.56 25.13 -8.27
N ARG A 113 -13.81 25.64 -8.39
CA ARG A 113 -14.13 25.48 -8.60
C ARG A 113 -14.15 25.60 -8.84
N SER A 114 -14.35 25.72 -8.81
CA SER A 114 -14.34 25.29 -8.97
C SER A 114 -14.61 25.41 -9.13
#